data_b92f7bc535142bd1b6e56cd966d0d638
#
_entry.id   b92f7bc535142bd1b6e56cd966d0d638
#
_cell.length_a   1.000
_cell.length_b   1.000
_cell.length_c   1.000
_cell.angle_alpha   90.00
_cell.angle_beta   90.00
_cell.angle_gamma   90.00
#
_symmetry.space_group_name_H-M   'P 1'
#
loop_
_entity.id
_entity.type
_entity.pdbx_description
1 polymer ?
#
loop_
_entity_poly.entity_id
_entity_poly.type
_entity_poly.pdbx_seq_one_letter_code
_entity_poly.pdbx_strand_id
1 'polypeptide(L)'
;MVVEPLPEAFATLDAEVRELLDDRSAVLDAHTHLGLDEDGQTLELDRLLGFLDQVDAGARACVFALHDPDRRPAYRTPNDRVLAWAAAAEGRLYPFCRLDPADDPIAEGKRCLALGARGIKLHPRAQAFGFDTPAAKAIFELARDGGVPILIHAGRGMPPMDALADLAQRFPEVALVLAHGAIADQAMFATRLAGHPAVVYDTSIFSPFDLIELFARVPAERIVFASDVPYGRPIAGLFATLRVAAYAGLDAPERALVAGATMDALLAGRAPAAPTAPRVPAVRAVNGRLARAGAYLLMGFGAAMGSGPPPDATRVMPMVALARAVCRDPDPGAAGPALGRIDGLLAAAEGLAAQGSDRALAAIGLVMAAGVIAATDQSR
;
A
#
# COMPACT_ATOMS: atom_id res chain seq x y z
N MET A 1 -4.78 -26.91 2.18
CA MET A 1 -4.65 -25.52 2.64
C MET A 1 -6.00 -25.06 3.17
N VAL A 2 -6.12 -24.72 4.45
CA VAL A 2 -7.38 -24.16 4.98
C VAL A 2 -7.26 -22.66 4.80
N VAL A 3 -7.93 -22.12 3.77
CA VAL A 3 -8.06 -20.67 3.59
C VAL A 3 -8.77 -20.13 4.82
N GLU A 4 -8.12 -19.24 5.58
CA GLU A 4 -8.77 -18.57 6.70
C GLU A 4 -9.97 -17.78 6.11
N PRO A 5 -11.21 -18.07 6.48
CA PRO A 5 -12.36 -17.41 5.89
C PRO A 5 -12.27 -15.90 6.11
N LEU A 6 -12.75 -15.13 5.13
CA LEU A 6 -12.82 -13.67 5.28
C LEU A 6 -13.61 -13.36 6.54
N PRO A 7 -13.00 -12.68 7.55
CA PRO A 7 -13.75 -12.33 8.75
C PRO A 7 -15.02 -11.56 8.36
N GLU A 8 -16.16 -11.88 8.97
CA GLU A 8 -17.47 -11.27 8.67
C GLU A 8 -17.40 -9.73 8.65
N ALA A 9 -16.55 -9.17 9.49
CA ALA A 9 -16.28 -7.73 9.54
C ALA A 9 -15.81 -7.12 8.21
N PHE A 10 -15.17 -7.89 7.33
CA PHE A 10 -14.71 -7.44 6.01
C PHE A 10 -15.71 -7.71 4.89
N ALA A 11 -16.79 -8.46 5.14
CA ALA A 11 -17.75 -8.83 4.11
C ALA A 11 -18.42 -7.62 3.44
N THR A 12 -18.67 -6.54 4.22
CA THR A 12 -19.23 -5.29 3.68
C THR A 12 -18.24 -4.55 2.79
N LEU A 13 -16.94 -4.66 3.08
CA LEU A 13 -15.87 -4.07 2.25
C LEU A 13 -15.74 -4.86 0.94
N ASP A 14 -15.76 -6.19 1.02
CA ASP A 14 -15.71 -7.08 -0.14
C ASP A 14 -16.90 -6.85 -1.09
N ALA A 15 -18.11 -6.66 -0.54
CA ALA A 15 -19.30 -6.35 -1.36
C ALA A 15 -19.11 -5.07 -2.18
N GLU A 16 -18.60 -3.99 -1.57
CA GLU A 16 -18.36 -2.73 -2.29
C GLU A 16 -17.19 -2.85 -3.29
N VAL A 17 -16.14 -3.63 -2.98
CA VAL A 17 -15.06 -3.92 -3.93
C VAL A 17 -15.62 -4.60 -5.19
N ARG A 18 -16.58 -5.55 -5.04
CA ARG A 18 -17.25 -6.21 -6.17
C ARG A 18 -18.06 -5.25 -7.03
N GLU A 19 -18.66 -4.22 -6.43
CA GLU A 19 -19.39 -3.19 -7.17
C GLU A 19 -18.48 -2.22 -7.92
N LEU A 20 -17.26 -1.99 -7.39
CA LEU A 20 -16.30 -1.02 -7.92
C LEU A 20 -15.33 -1.61 -8.95
N LEU A 21 -15.14 -2.93 -8.96
CA LEU A 21 -14.18 -3.62 -9.83
C LEU A 21 -14.79 -4.92 -10.39
N ASP A 22 -15.01 -4.94 -11.71
CA ASP A 22 -15.66 -6.05 -12.42
C ASP A 22 -14.80 -7.32 -12.43
N ASP A 23 -13.49 -7.18 -12.70
CA ASP A 23 -12.54 -8.31 -12.74
C ASP A 23 -11.53 -8.22 -11.60
N ARG A 24 -11.74 -9.00 -10.56
CA ARG A 24 -10.86 -9.08 -9.39
C ARG A 24 -9.70 -10.05 -9.58
N SER A 25 -9.78 -10.96 -10.56
CA SER A 25 -8.69 -11.87 -10.89
C SER A 25 -7.46 -11.14 -11.46
N ALA A 26 -7.68 -9.94 -12.02
CA ALA A 26 -6.63 -9.05 -12.52
C ALA A 26 -5.94 -8.23 -11.42
N VAL A 27 -6.39 -8.29 -10.16
CA VAL A 27 -5.78 -7.53 -9.05
C VAL A 27 -4.32 -7.95 -8.86
N LEU A 28 -3.46 -6.95 -8.78
CA LEU A 28 -2.05 -7.11 -8.50
C LEU A 28 -1.62 -6.13 -7.42
N ASP A 29 -1.34 -6.67 -6.24
CA ASP A 29 -0.83 -5.90 -5.10
C ASP A 29 0.65 -5.60 -5.32
N ALA A 30 0.99 -4.32 -5.52
CA ALA A 30 2.35 -3.91 -5.85
C ALA A 30 3.33 -3.95 -4.67
N HIS A 31 2.82 -4.07 -3.41
CA HIS A 31 3.65 -3.91 -2.22
C HIS A 31 3.23 -4.89 -1.12
N THR A 32 3.91 -6.03 -1.08
CA THR A 32 3.72 -7.02 -0.02
C THR A 32 5.06 -7.55 0.49
N HIS A 33 5.08 -7.98 1.73
CA HIS A 33 6.28 -8.51 2.35
C HIS A 33 6.13 -9.98 2.70
N LEU A 34 7.27 -10.67 2.82
CA LEU A 34 7.36 -12.04 3.36
C LEU A 34 8.56 -12.17 4.31
N GLY A 35 8.45 -13.07 5.26
CA GLY A 35 9.50 -13.41 6.23
C GLY A 35 9.27 -12.82 7.61
N LEU A 36 10.34 -12.41 8.27
CA LEU A 36 10.38 -11.86 9.62
C LEU A 36 10.94 -10.45 9.59
N ASP A 37 10.35 -9.51 10.35
CA ASP A 37 10.86 -8.17 10.58
C ASP A 37 11.52 -8.05 11.97
N GLU A 38 12.46 -7.11 12.13
CA GLU A 38 13.07 -6.81 13.44
C GLU A 38 12.06 -6.37 14.49
N ASP A 39 10.89 -5.86 14.08
CA ASP A 39 9.78 -5.50 14.97
C ASP A 39 8.91 -6.69 15.41
N GLY A 40 9.26 -7.90 14.96
CA GLY A 40 8.57 -9.13 15.29
C GLY A 40 7.37 -9.45 14.39
N GLN A 41 7.06 -8.62 13.39
CA GLN A 41 6.03 -8.96 12.40
C GLN A 41 6.51 -10.11 11.51
N THR A 42 5.60 -11.04 11.21
CA THR A 42 5.88 -12.18 10.36
C THR A 42 4.80 -12.37 9.32
N LEU A 43 5.20 -12.79 8.12
CA LEU A 43 4.26 -13.24 7.11
C LEU A 43 4.88 -14.40 6.31
N GLU A 44 4.21 -15.55 6.33
CA GLU A 44 4.57 -16.73 5.58
C GLU A 44 3.72 -16.86 4.30
N LEU A 45 4.20 -17.69 3.37
CA LEU A 45 3.60 -17.88 2.06
C LEU A 45 2.09 -18.21 2.14
N ASP A 46 1.71 -19.22 2.90
CA ASP A 46 0.32 -19.69 2.97
C ASP A 46 -0.62 -18.61 3.48
N ARG A 47 -0.14 -17.80 4.43
CA ARG A 47 -0.92 -16.68 4.96
C ARG A 47 -1.09 -15.54 3.95
N LEU A 48 -0.05 -15.22 3.19
CA LEU A 48 -0.15 -14.24 2.11
C LEU A 48 -1.12 -14.71 1.03
N LEU A 49 -0.99 -15.96 0.57
CA LEU A 49 -1.91 -16.53 -0.41
C LEU A 49 -3.35 -16.53 0.10
N GLY A 50 -3.58 -16.87 1.38
CA GLY A 50 -4.90 -16.76 2.00
C GLY A 50 -5.47 -15.33 2.00
N PHE A 51 -4.63 -14.30 2.16
CA PHE A 51 -5.07 -12.91 2.05
C PHE A 51 -5.40 -12.49 0.61
N LEU A 52 -4.64 -12.99 -0.36
CA LEU A 52 -4.95 -12.77 -1.77
C LEU A 52 -6.24 -13.48 -2.19
N ASP A 53 -6.47 -14.72 -1.69
CA ASP A 53 -7.70 -15.48 -1.94
C ASP A 53 -8.95 -14.78 -1.39
N GLN A 54 -8.81 -14.00 -0.32
CA GLN A 54 -9.90 -13.13 0.18
C GLN A 54 -10.27 -12.02 -0.81
N VAL A 55 -9.35 -11.61 -1.68
CA VAL A 55 -9.64 -10.69 -2.78
C VAL A 55 -10.18 -11.47 -3.96
N ASP A 56 -9.40 -12.41 -4.49
CA ASP A 56 -9.76 -13.33 -5.58
C ASP A 56 -8.71 -14.46 -5.68
N ALA A 57 -9.13 -15.66 -6.10
CA ALA A 57 -8.21 -16.78 -6.34
C ALA A 57 -7.16 -16.48 -7.42
N GLY A 58 -7.44 -15.57 -8.35
CA GLY A 58 -6.51 -15.08 -9.38
C GLY A 58 -5.66 -13.87 -8.94
N ALA A 59 -5.91 -13.30 -7.77
CA ALA A 59 -5.16 -12.13 -7.29
C ALA A 59 -3.66 -12.45 -7.11
N ARG A 60 -2.81 -11.48 -7.48
CA ARG A 60 -1.35 -11.61 -7.53
C ARG A 60 -0.68 -10.53 -6.69
N ALA A 61 0.62 -10.71 -6.38
CA ALA A 61 1.37 -9.72 -5.62
C ALA A 61 2.85 -9.64 -6.03
N CYS A 62 3.43 -8.44 -5.92
CA CYS A 62 4.87 -8.25 -5.81
C CYS A 62 5.29 -8.49 -4.37
N VAL A 63 6.32 -9.31 -4.16
CA VAL A 63 6.74 -9.73 -2.83
C VAL A 63 8.24 -9.50 -2.61
N PHE A 64 8.60 -9.08 -1.42
CA PHE A 64 10.00 -8.90 -1.02
C PHE A 64 10.17 -9.12 0.48
N ALA A 65 11.43 -9.30 0.90
CA ALA A 65 11.76 -9.56 2.29
C ALA A 65 11.43 -8.38 3.20
N LEU A 66 10.93 -8.66 4.40
CA LEU A 66 10.87 -7.75 5.53
C LEU A 66 12.29 -7.29 5.94
N HIS A 67 12.43 -6.39 6.92
CA HIS A 67 13.73 -6.01 7.46
C HIS A 67 14.25 -7.09 8.39
N ASP A 68 14.61 -8.22 7.82
CA ASP A 68 14.91 -9.48 8.49
C ASP A 68 16.14 -9.34 9.39
N PRO A 69 16.12 -9.84 10.64
CA PRO A 69 17.30 -9.88 11.50
C PRO A 69 18.45 -10.68 10.88
N ASP A 70 18.17 -11.70 10.04
CA ASP A 70 19.17 -12.52 9.35
C ASP A 70 19.53 -12.00 7.94
N ARG A 71 19.46 -10.67 7.75
CA ARG A 71 19.72 -10.02 6.45
C ARG A 71 21.19 -9.96 6.03
N ARG A 72 22.11 -10.22 6.91
CA ARG A 72 23.54 -10.17 6.58
C ARG A 72 24.09 -11.55 6.28
N PRO A 73 24.97 -11.67 5.25
CA PRO A 73 25.37 -10.60 4.31
C PRO A 73 24.34 -10.33 3.21
N ALA A 74 24.28 -9.08 2.74
CA ALA A 74 23.63 -8.66 1.48
C ALA A 74 22.13 -9.04 1.32
N TYR A 75 21.37 -9.26 2.37
CA TYR A 75 19.99 -9.81 2.33
C TYR A 75 19.88 -11.20 1.70
N ARG A 76 20.99 -11.96 1.60
CA ARG A 76 21.01 -13.21 0.86
C ARG A 76 19.97 -14.23 1.34
N THR A 77 19.97 -14.56 2.62
CA THR A 77 19.03 -15.52 3.22
C THR A 77 17.56 -15.10 3.06
N PRO A 78 17.17 -13.84 3.36
CA PRO A 78 15.81 -13.37 3.12
C PRO A 78 15.40 -13.36 1.64
N ASN A 79 16.29 -12.97 0.72
CA ASN A 79 16.03 -13.00 -0.71
C ASN A 79 15.83 -14.45 -1.22
N ASP A 80 16.67 -15.40 -0.79
CA ASP A 80 16.54 -16.81 -1.15
C ASP A 80 15.18 -17.39 -0.70
N ARG A 81 14.74 -17.02 0.51
CA ARG A 81 13.43 -17.41 1.03
C ARG A 81 12.29 -16.85 0.17
N VAL A 82 12.33 -15.57 -0.18
CA VAL A 82 11.30 -14.94 -1.03
C VAL A 82 11.27 -15.56 -2.43
N LEU A 83 12.43 -15.80 -3.03
CA LEU A 83 12.54 -16.46 -4.34
C LEU A 83 11.95 -17.87 -4.31
N ALA A 84 12.27 -18.67 -3.29
CA ALA A 84 11.74 -20.01 -3.12
C ALA A 84 10.22 -20.02 -2.94
N TRP A 85 9.68 -19.12 -2.12
CA TRP A 85 8.25 -19.00 -1.89
C TRP A 85 7.51 -18.52 -3.14
N ALA A 86 8.07 -17.56 -3.87
CA ALA A 86 7.47 -17.11 -5.13
C ALA A 86 7.44 -18.23 -6.19
N ALA A 87 8.49 -19.05 -6.27
CA ALA A 87 8.50 -20.22 -7.15
C ALA A 87 7.43 -21.25 -6.79
N ALA A 88 7.11 -21.42 -5.49
CA ALA A 88 6.07 -22.33 -5.01
C ALA A 88 4.64 -21.79 -5.19
N ALA A 89 4.47 -20.50 -5.49
CA ALA A 89 3.17 -19.84 -5.59
C ALA A 89 2.54 -19.88 -7.01
N GLU A 90 3.01 -20.78 -7.89
CA GLU A 90 2.42 -21.06 -9.19
C GLU A 90 2.15 -19.81 -10.07
N GLY A 91 3.06 -18.84 -10.03
CA GLY A 91 2.98 -17.61 -10.84
C GLY A 91 2.14 -16.47 -10.22
N ARG A 92 1.61 -16.65 -9.03
CA ARG A 92 0.85 -15.60 -8.34
C ARG A 92 1.74 -14.54 -7.69
N LEU A 93 3.01 -14.83 -7.45
CA LEU A 93 3.94 -13.92 -6.77
C LEU A 93 5.11 -13.51 -7.69
N TYR A 94 5.40 -12.22 -7.70
CA TYR A 94 6.53 -11.62 -8.41
C TYR A 94 7.60 -11.20 -7.42
N PRO A 95 8.71 -11.96 -7.27
CA PRO A 95 9.72 -11.68 -6.26
C PRO A 95 10.58 -10.48 -6.63
N PHE A 96 10.75 -9.56 -5.69
CA PHE A 96 11.70 -8.45 -5.76
C PHE A 96 12.84 -8.72 -4.79
N CYS A 97 14.08 -8.54 -5.22
CA CYS A 97 15.21 -8.65 -4.31
C CYS A 97 15.37 -7.37 -3.48
N ARG A 98 15.49 -7.51 -2.18
CA ARG A 98 15.84 -6.40 -1.30
C ARG A 98 17.35 -6.24 -1.27
N LEU A 99 17.85 -5.04 -1.56
CA LEU A 99 19.28 -4.75 -1.61
C LEU A 99 19.68 -3.73 -0.55
N ASP A 100 20.81 -3.94 0.09
CA ASP A 100 21.40 -2.98 1.03
C ASP A 100 22.56 -2.24 0.33
N PRO A 101 22.43 -0.94 0.04
CA PRO A 101 23.50 -0.17 -0.60
C PRO A 101 24.87 -0.24 0.11
N ALA A 102 24.88 -0.57 1.42
CA ALA A 102 26.09 -0.69 2.22
C ALA A 102 26.71 -2.11 2.23
N ASP A 103 26.08 -3.12 1.57
CA ASP A 103 26.47 -4.53 1.72
C ASP A 103 26.36 -5.27 0.38
N ASP A 104 27.33 -5.06 -0.50
CA ASP A 104 27.49 -5.68 -1.83
C ASP A 104 26.19 -5.81 -2.67
N PRO A 105 25.46 -4.70 -2.89
CA PRO A 105 24.14 -4.75 -3.54
C PRO A 105 24.20 -5.26 -4.98
N ILE A 106 25.31 -5.06 -5.68
CA ILE A 106 25.40 -5.35 -7.11
C ILE A 106 25.61 -6.85 -7.36
N ALA A 107 26.47 -7.51 -6.58
CA ALA A 107 26.64 -8.96 -6.69
C ALA A 107 25.36 -9.69 -6.30
N GLU A 108 24.71 -9.30 -5.20
CA GLU A 108 23.45 -9.89 -4.76
C GLU A 108 22.31 -9.61 -5.76
N GLY A 109 22.19 -8.39 -6.26
CA GLY A 109 21.16 -8.04 -7.23
C GLY A 109 21.28 -8.84 -8.53
N LYS A 110 22.51 -8.96 -9.10
CA LYS A 110 22.76 -9.81 -10.27
C LYS A 110 22.39 -11.27 -10.01
N ARG A 111 22.73 -11.79 -8.83
CA ARG A 111 22.40 -13.16 -8.43
C ARG A 111 20.89 -13.37 -8.38
N CYS A 112 20.15 -12.47 -7.71
CA CYS A 112 18.70 -12.56 -7.58
C CYS A 112 17.98 -12.45 -8.93
N LEU A 113 18.42 -11.52 -9.81
CA LEU A 113 17.86 -11.38 -11.15
C LEU A 113 18.07 -12.65 -11.97
N ALA A 114 19.25 -13.27 -11.88
CA ALA A 114 19.54 -14.55 -12.53
C ALA A 114 18.69 -15.70 -11.99
N LEU A 115 18.21 -15.63 -10.74
CA LEU A 115 17.32 -16.59 -10.10
C LEU A 115 15.82 -16.27 -10.29
N GLY A 116 15.49 -15.22 -11.08
CA GLY A 116 14.10 -14.91 -11.44
C GLY A 116 13.46 -13.77 -10.65
N ALA A 117 14.23 -12.97 -9.91
CA ALA A 117 13.69 -11.73 -9.35
C ALA A 117 13.18 -10.81 -10.47
N ARG A 118 12.03 -10.17 -10.23
CA ARG A 118 11.31 -9.33 -11.20
C ARG A 118 11.38 -7.84 -10.88
N GLY A 119 12.14 -7.47 -9.84
CA GLY A 119 12.34 -6.10 -9.40
C GLY A 119 13.30 -5.99 -8.24
N ILE A 120 13.53 -4.76 -7.80
CA ILE A 120 14.42 -4.41 -6.68
C ILE A 120 13.62 -3.65 -5.63
N LYS A 121 13.80 -3.99 -4.35
CA LYS A 121 13.26 -3.23 -3.21
C LYS A 121 14.37 -2.47 -2.51
N LEU A 122 14.12 -1.19 -2.25
CA LEU A 122 14.97 -0.32 -1.42
C LEU A 122 14.15 0.28 -0.27
N HIS A 123 14.78 0.44 0.90
CA HIS A 123 14.18 1.04 2.07
C HIS A 123 15.14 2.03 2.75
N PRO A 124 15.25 3.27 2.24
CA PRO A 124 16.25 4.25 2.70
C PRO A 124 16.24 4.49 4.19
N ARG A 125 15.05 4.54 4.82
CA ARG A 125 14.92 4.73 6.27
C ARG A 125 15.48 3.54 7.07
N ALA A 126 15.03 2.31 6.79
CA ALA A 126 15.45 1.12 7.54
C ALA A 126 16.92 0.75 7.28
N GLN A 127 17.42 1.06 6.09
CA GLN A 127 18.79 0.75 5.66
C GLN A 127 19.75 1.95 5.81
N ALA A 128 19.26 3.10 6.30
CA ALA A 128 20.02 4.31 6.65
C ALA A 128 20.93 4.82 5.50
N PHE A 129 20.39 4.96 4.27
CA PHE A 129 21.12 5.48 3.13
C PHE A 129 20.39 6.63 2.40
N GLY A 130 21.16 7.43 1.65
CA GLY A 130 20.64 8.45 0.73
C GLY A 130 20.88 8.06 -0.74
N PHE A 131 20.23 8.77 -1.65
CA PHE A 131 20.29 8.51 -3.10
C PHE A 131 21.43 9.25 -3.82
N ASP A 132 22.21 10.06 -3.13
CA ASP A 132 23.38 10.78 -3.63
C ASP A 132 24.66 9.93 -3.60
N THR A 133 24.56 8.62 -3.34
CA THR A 133 25.68 7.69 -3.19
C THR A 133 26.01 6.95 -4.48
N PRO A 134 27.29 6.56 -4.71
CA PRO A 134 27.67 5.70 -5.85
C PRO A 134 26.91 4.36 -5.86
N ALA A 135 26.63 3.78 -4.69
CA ALA A 135 25.89 2.52 -4.57
C ALA A 135 24.44 2.65 -5.05
N ALA A 136 23.74 3.74 -4.70
CA ALA A 136 22.42 4.01 -5.20
C ALA A 136 22.41 4.14 -6.73
N LYS A 137 23.37 4.88 -7.31
CA LYS A 137 23.53 5.00 -8.75
C LYS A 137 23.77 3.63 -9.42
N ALA A 138 24.66 2.81 -8.85
CA ALA A 138 24.95 1.48 -9.39
C ALA A 138 23.72 0.53 -9.35
N ILE A 139 22.84 0.67 -8.33
CA ILE A 139 21.56 -0.08 -8.28
C ILE A 139 20.63 0.38 -9.41
N PHE A 140 20.55 1.67 -9.73
CA PHE A 140 19.78 2.16 -10.88
C PHE A 140 20.35 1.64 -12.21
N GLU A 141 21.67 1.60 -12.37
CA GLU A 141 22.32 0.98 -13.53
C GLU A 141 21.99 -0.51 -13.64
N LEU A 142 22.01 -1.25 -12.51
CA LEU A 142 21.62 -2.65 -12.47
C LEU A 142 20.14 -2.85 -12.87
N ALA A 143 19.24 -2.00 -12.38
CA ALA A 143 17.80 -2.07 -12.72
C ALA A 143 17.56 -1.78 -14.21
N ARG A 144 18.24 -0.77 -14.77
CA ARG A 144 18.21 -0.45 -16.20
C ARG A 144 18.68 -1.65 -17.03
N ASP A 145 19.83 -2.20 -16.71
CA ASP A 145 20.45 -3.30 -17.47
C ASP A 145 19.63 -4.60 -17.35
N GLY A 146 18.94 -4.80 -16.24
CA GLY A 146 18.01 -5.91 -16.01
C GLY A 146 16.60 -5.67 -16.55
N GLY A 147 16.25 -4.44 -16.95
CA GLY A 147 14.90 -4.08 -17.40
C GLY A 147 13.84 -4.28 -16.32
N VAL A 148 14.18 -4.05 -15.05
CA VAL A 148 13.29 -4.32 -13.90
C VAL A 148 12.94 -3.04 -13.11
N PRO A 149 11.75 -2.95 -12.51
CA PRO A 149 11.36 -1.81 -11.68
C PRO A 149 12.09 -1.80 -10.34
N ILE A 150 12.22 -0.61 -9.74
CA ILE A 150 12.65 -0.41 -8.36
C ILE A 150 11.46 0.07 -7.54
N LEU A 151 11.10 -0.65 -6.48
CA LEU A 151 10.14 -0.20 -5.48
C LEU A 151 10.90 0.41 -4.31
N ILE A 152 10.60 1.68 -4.00
CA ILE A 152 11.31 2.47 -2.99
C ILE A 152 10.34 2.87 -1.90
N HIS A 153 10.67 2.54 -0.64
CA HIS A 153 9.94 3.10 0.49
C HIS A 153 10.09 4.63 0.51
N ALA A 154 8.99 5.34 0.39
CA ALA A 154 8.90 6.79 0.34
C ALA A 154 7.87 7.33 1.36
N GLY A 155 7.80 6.68 2.53
CA GLY A 155 6.89 7.02 3.61
C GLY A 155 7.35 8.21 4.45
N ARG A 156 6.91 8.26 5.70
CA ARG A 156 7.31 9.31 6.65
C ARG A 156 8.70 9.05 7.22
N GLY A 157 9.39 10.13 7.60
CA GLY A 157 10.70 10.06 8.25
C GLY A 157 11.83 9.64 7.30
N MET A 158 11.72 10.02 6.05
CA MET A 158 12.73 9.76 5.01
C MET A 158 13.91 10.73 5.09
N PRO A 159 15.10 10.32 4.60
CA PRO A 159 16.15 11.29 4.26
C PRO A 159 15.64 12.23 3.14
N PRO A 160 16.33 13.36 2.85
CA PRO A 160 15.97 14.22 1.75
C PRO A 160 15.83 13.45 0.43
N MET A 161 14.68 13.56 -0.24
CA MET A 161 14.33 12.76 -1.43
C MET A 161 14.63 13.46 -2.75
N ASP A 162 15.16 14.70 -2.74
CA ASP A 162 15.56 15.41 -3.94
C ASP A 162 16.56 14.63 -4.79
N ALA A 163 17.54 13.99 -4.14
CA ALA A 163 18.54 13.16 -4.81
C ALA A 163 17.92 11.95 -5.53
N LEU A 164 16.82 11.38 -5.01
CA LEU A 164 16.07 10.35 -5.73
C LEU A 164 15.41 10.92 -6.98
N ALA A 165 14.81 12.12 -6.90
CA ALA A 165 14.23 12.75 -8.08
C ALA A 165 15.29 13.07 -9.14
N ASP A 166 16.48 13.54 -8.73
CA ASP A 166 17.62 13.76 -9.65
C ASP A 166 18.08 12.45 -10.31
N LEU A 167 18.13 11.37 -9.52
CA LEU A 167 18.53 10.07 -10.01
C LEU A 167 17.51 9.49 -10.99
N ALA A 168 16.22 9.60 -10.67
CA ALA A 168 15.14 9.21 -11.57
C ALA A 168 15.21 9.93 -12.92
N GLN A 169 15.44 11.25 -12.92
CA GLN A 169 15.58 12.03 -14.15
C GLN A 169 16.78 11.61 -15.00
N ARG A 170 17.85 11.08 -14.38
CA ARG A 170 19.03 10.56 -15.07
C ARG A 170 18.86 9.15 -15.65
N PHE A 171 17.88 8.41 -15.13
CA PHE A 171 17.55 7.04 -15.55
C PHE A 171 16.08 6.93 -15.97
N PRO A 172 15.63 7.66 -17.01
CA PRO A 172 14.21 7.70 -17.39
C PRO A 172 13.66 6.35 -17.86
N GLU A 173 14.53 5.41 -18.22
CA GLU A 173 14.19 4.04 -18.61
C GLU A 173 13.92 3.12 -17.41
N VAL A 174 14.30 3.52 -16.18
CA VAL A 174 14.06 2.72 -14.97
C VAL A 174 12.68 3.03 -14.42
N ALA A 175 11.82 2.02 -14.36
CA ALA A 175 10.52 2.16 -13.73
C ALA A 175 10.66 2.27 -12.20
N LEU A 176 9.99 3.26 -11.60
CA LEU A 176 9.99 3.47 -10.15
C LEU A 176 8.58 3.33 -9.58
N VAL A 177 8.46 2.57 -8.51
CA VAL A 177 7.26 2.52 -7.66
C VAL A 177 7.58 3.25 -6.35
N LEU A 178 6.98 4.43 -6.16
CA LEU A 178 7.12 5.23 -4.95
C LEU A 178 6.08 4.76 -3.92
N ALA A 179 6.55 4.01 -2.94
CA ALA A 179 5.69 3.43 -1.91
C ALA A 179 5.01 4.51 -1.06
N HIS A 180 3.83 4.18 -0.54
CA HIS A 180 3.00 5.07 0.29
C HIS A 180 2.66 6.41 -0.40
N GLY A 181 2.57 6.41 -1.74
CA GLY A 181 2.29 7.59 -2.54
C GLY A 181 3.32 8.71 -2.37
N ALA A 182 4.53 8.40 -1.88
CA ALA A 182 5.56 9.37 -1.50
C ALA A 182 5.07 10.44 -0.48
N ILE A 183 4.25 10.08 0.44
CA ILE A 183 3.35 10.89 1.29
C ILE A 183 3.90 12.24 1.76
N ALA A 184 5.18 12.32 2.19
CA ALA A 184 5.80 13.57 2.65
C ALA A 184 6.29 14.45 1.48
N ASP A 185 6.67 13.82 0.37
CA ASP A 185 7.31 14.46 -0.79
C ASP A 185 6.44 14.38 -2.05
N GLN A 186 5.16 14.02 -1.89
CA GLN A 186 4.22 13.78 -3.00
C GLN A 186 4.14 14.95 -3.99
N ALA A 187 4.01 16.19 -3.47
CA ALA A 187 3.93 17.38 -4.31
C ALA A 187 5.24 17.63 -5.09
N MET A 188 6.38 17.40 -4.45
CA MET A 188 7.71 17.52 -5.08
C MET A 188 7.86 16.51 -6.21
N PHE A 189 7.60 15.21 -5.96
CA PHE A 189 7.72 14.17 -6.97
C PHE A 189 6.70 14.34 -8.10
N ALA A 190 5.44 14.64 -7.79
CA ALA A 190 4.41 14.87 -8.81
C ALA A 190 4.77 16.04 -9.75
N THR A 191 5.46 17.06 -9.24
CA THR A 191 5.94 18.19 -10.06
C THR A 191 7.20 17.83 -10.83
N ARG A 192 8.23 17.34 -10.15
CA ARG A 192 9.55 17.12 -10.76
C ARG A 192 9.58 15.95 -11.74
N LEU A 193 8.75 14.92 -11.52
CA LEU A 193 8.69 13.71 -12.31
C LEU A 193 7.40 13.61 -13.16
N ALA A 194 6.67 14.69 -13.35
CA ALA A 194 5.46 14.72 -14.17
C ALA A 194 5.70 14.20 -15.60
N GLY A 195 6.86 14.49 -16.18
CA GLY A 195 7.26 14.01 -17.51
C GLY A 195 7.98 12.66 -17.52
N HIS A 196 8.19 12.04 -16.38
CA HIS A 196 8.89 10.77 -16.33
C HIS A 196 8.00 9.62 -16.88
N PRO A 197 8.48 8.78 -17.82
CA PRO A 197 7.64 7.81 -18.51
C PRO A 197 7.13 6.69 -17.60
N ALA A 198 7.84 6.34 -16.53
CA ALA A 198 7.60 5.14 -15.75
C ALA A 198 7.73 5.32 -14.22
N VAL A 199 7.39 6.49 -13.69
CA VAL A 199 7.21 6.68 -12.24
C VAL A 199 5.74 6.45 -11.90
N VAL A 200 5.48 5.57 -10.92
CA VAL A 200 4.15 5.28 -10.37
C VAL A 200 4.17 5.38 -8.85
N TYR A 201 3.00 5.58 -8.27
CA TYR A 201 2.79 5.77 -6.83
C TYR A 201 1.89 4.67 -6.31
N ASP A 202 2.28 4.01 -5.22
CA ASP A 202 1.45 2.98 -4.63
C ASP A 202 0.45 3.54 -3.60
N THR A 203 -0.64 2.82 -3.40
CA THR A 203 -1.75 3.24 -2.54
C THR A 203 -1.67 2.69 -1.12
N SER A 204 -0.54 2.18 -0.67
CA SER A 204 -0.36 1.70 0.71
C SER A 204 -0.30 2.85 1.73
N ILE A 205 -1.33 3.69 1.68
CA ILE A 205 -1.48 4.93 2.47
C ILE A 205 -2.57 4.71 3.51
N PHE A 206 -2.24 4.98 4.76
CA PHE A 206 -3.19 4.78 5.86
C PHE A 206 -4.09 6.00 6.14
N SER A 207 -3.72 7.19 5.69
CA SER A 207 -4.55 8.39 5.83
C SER A 207 -5.47 8.54 4.63
N PRO A 208 -6.80 8.60 4.82
CA PRO A 208 -7.74 8.80 3.72
C PRO A 208 -7.51 10.14 2.99
N PHE A 209 -7.04 11.16 3.69
CA PHE A 209 -6.79 12.46 3.10
C PHE A 209 -5.54 12.47 2.22
N ASP A 210 -4.48 11.78 2.64
CA ASP A 210 -3.27 11.62 1.82
C ASP A 210 -3.58 10.79 0.56
N LEU A 211 -4.47 9.78 0.69
CA LEU A 211 -4.91 8.99 -0.45
C LEU A 211 -5.78 9.82 -1.43
N ILE A 212 -6.70 10.64 -0.91
CA ILE A 212 -7.49 11.57 -1.74
C ILE A 212 -6.57 12.55 -2.47
N GLU A 213 -5.56 13.08 -1.78
CA GLU A 213 -4.58 14.00 -2.36
C GLU A 213 -3.75 13.33 -3.45
N LEU A 214 -3.40 12.04 -3.29
CA LEU A 214 -2.72 11.28 -4.33
C LEU A 214 -3.54 11.27 -5.63
N PHE A 215 -4.82 10.91 -5.58
CA PHE A 215 -5.70 10.89 -6.75
C PHE A 215 -5.95 12.28 -7.34
N ALA A 216 -5.89 13.33 -6.51
CA ALA A 216 -6.04 14.71 -6.97
C ALA A 216 -4.79 15.26 -7.70
N ARG A 217 -3.61 14.68 -7.44
CA ARG A 217 -2.34 15.14 -8.03
C ARG A 217 -1.80 14.25 -9.13
N VAL A 218 -2.09 12.96 -9.06
CA VAL A 218 -1.47 11.93 -9.89
C VAL A 218 -2.53 11.30 -10.79
N PRO A 219 -2.31 11.20 -12.11
CA PRO A 219 -3.25 10.53 -13.01
C PRO A 219 -3.34 9.03 -12.72
N ALA A 220 -4.50 8.43 -13.02
CA ALA A 220 -4.81 7.03 -12.74
C ALA A 220 -3.75 6.06 -13.29
N GLU A 221 -3.20 6.35 -14.46
CA GLU A 221 -2.17 5.55 -15.14
C GLU A 221 -0.83 5.54 -14.41
N ARG A 222 -0.69 6.35 -13.37
CA ARG A 222 0.51 6.45 -12.53
C ARG A 222 0.25 6.01 -11.09
N ILE A 223 -0.89 5.41 -10.81
CA ILE A 223 -1.24 4.89 -9.48
C ILE A 223 -1.34 3.37 -9.57
N VAL A 224 -0.80 2.66 -8.58
CA VAL A 224 -0.88 1.20 -8.45
C VAL A 224 -1.41 0.82 -7.08
N PHE A 225 -2.30 -0.16 -7.04
CA PHE A 225 -2.80 -0.72 -5.79
C PHE A 225 -1.68 -1.37 -4.98
N ALA A 226 -1.70 -1.14 -3.68
CA ALA A 226 -0.78 -1.76 -2.72
C ALA A 226 -1.39 -1.85 -1.32
N SER A 227 -1.12 -2.94 -0.61
CA SER A 227 -1.62 -3.17 0.75
C SER A 227 -0.59 -2.98 1.86
N ASP A 228 0.69 -3.12 1.55
CA ASP A 228 1.78 -3.16 2.54
C ASP A 228 1.60 -4.27 3.60
N VAL A 229 0.99 -5.42 3.23
CA VAL A 229 0.86 -6.56 4.14
C VAL A 229 2.24 -7.06 4.57
N PRO A 230 2.50 -7.34 5.86
CA PRO A 230 1.56 -7.57 6.97
C PRO A 230 1.03 -6.31 7.68
N TYR A 231 1.55 -5.13 7.41
CA TYR A 231 1.14 -3.89 8.08
C TYR A 231 -0.26 -3.43 7.68
N GLY A 232 -0.69 -3.72 6.45
CA GLY A 232 -2.06 -3.56 5.96
C GLY A 232 -2.75 -4.90 5.68
N ARG A 233 -3.94 -4.85 5.09
CA ARG A 233 -4.74 -6.01 4.62
C ARG A 233 -5.15 -5.79 3.17
N PRO A 234 -4.89 -6.72 2.24
CA PRO A 234 -5.21 -6.56 0.82
C PRO A 234 -6.65 -6.11 0.56
N ILE A 235 -7.65 -6.78 1.16
CA ILE A 235 -9.07 -6.42 0.96
C ILE A 235 -9.42 -5.01 1.49
N ALA A 236 -8.86 -4.60 2.63
CA ALA A 236 -9.11 -3.28 3.20
C ALA A 236 -8.38 -2.17 2.40
N GLY A 237 -7.14 -2.44 1.97
CA GLY A 237 -6.38 -1.55 1.09
C GLY A 237 -7.04 -1.37 -0.28
N LEU A 238 -7.52 -2.47 -0.88
CA LEU A 238 -8.22 -2.44 -2.16
C LEU A 238 -9.55 -1.65 -2.05
N PHE A 239 -10.33 -1.91 -0.97
CA PHE A 239 -11.52 -1.12 -0.67
C PHE A 239 -11.21 0.37 -0.60
N ALA A 240 -10.20 0.76 0.20
CA ALA A 240 -9.81 2.17 0.36
C ALA A 240 -9.41 2.80 -0.98
N THR A 241 -8.58 2.11 -1.74
CA THR A 241 -8.10 2.54 -3.06
C THR A 241 -9.25 2.76 -4.03
N LEU A 242 -10.12 1.76 -4.22
CA LEU A 242 -11.21 1.82 -5.19
C LEU A 242 -12.29 2.84 -4.79
N ARG A 243 -12.61 2.92 -3.49
CA ARG A 243 -13.57 3.89 -3.00
C ARG A 243 -13.09 5.33 -3.18
N VAL A 244 -11.81 5.62 -2.88
CA VAL A 244 -11.24 6.94 -3.13
C VAL A 244 -11.11 7.22 -4.63
N ALA A 245 -10.74 6.22 -5.44
CA ALA A 245 -10.72 6.35 -6.90
C ALA A 245 -12.11 6.73 -7.46
N ALA A 246 -13.18 6.04 -7.01
CA ALA A 246 -14.55 6.37 -7.38
C ALA A 246 -14.98 7.76 -6.88
N TYR A 247 -14.61 8.13 -5.65
CA TYR A 247 -14.84 9.46 -5.10
C TYR A 247 -14.14 10.56 -5.92
N ALA A 248 -12.94 10.30 -6.42
CA ALA A 248 -12.21 11.18 -7.32
C ALA A 248 -12.81 11.23 -8.73
N GLY A 249 -13.75 10.33 -9.06
CA GLY A 249 -14.46 10.28 -10.35
C GLY A 249 -13.77 9.41 -11.40
N LEU A 250 -12.92 8.45 -10.99
CA LEU A 250 -12.35 7.47 -11.90
C LEU A 250 -13.44 6.51 -12.39
N ASP A 251 -13.46 6.25 -13.69
CA ASP A 251 -14.35 5.25 -14.30
C ASP A 251 -13.84 3.80 -14.09
N ALA A 252 -14.60 2.79 -14.55
CA ALA A 252 -14.24 1.40 -14.37
C ALA A 252 -12.89 1.02 -15.04
N PRO A 253 -12.61 1.42 -16.30
CA PRO A 253 -11.28 1.22 -16.90
C PRO A 253 -10.14 1.85 -16.11
N GLU A 254 -10.29 3.09 -15.63
CA GLU A 254 -9.27 3.77 -14.82
C GLU A 254 -9.03 3.03 -13.48
N ARG A 255 -10.10 2.54 -12.83
CA ARG A 255 -9.97 1.72 -11.61
C ARG A 255 -9.27 0.38 -11.88
N ALA A 256 -9.49 -0.24 -13.04
CA ALA A 256 -8.78 -1.46 -13.44
C ALA A 256 -7.27 -1.20 -13.67
N LEU A 257 -6.88 -0.05 -14.22
CA LEU A 257 -5.47 0.35 -14.31
C LEU A 257 -4.84 0.38 -12.93
N VAL A 258 -5.48 1.07 -11.99
CA VAL A 258 -4.99 1.19 -10.60
C VAL A 258 -4.93 -0.18 -9.90
N ALA A 259 -5.95 -1.02 -10.09
CA ALA A 259 -6.05 -2.31 -9.39
C ALA A 259 -4.99 -3.33 -9.79
N GLY A 260 -4.39 -3.21 -11.01
CA GLY A 260 -3.36 -4.19 -11.42
C GLY A 260 -2.73 -3.91 -12.77
N ALA A 261 -3.47 -3.42 -13.77
CA ALA A 261 -2.98 -3.38 -15.15
C ALA A 261 -1.73 -2.48 -15.34
N THR A 262 -1.61 -1.38 -14.57
CA THR A 262 -0.41 -0.53 -14.58
C THR A 262 0.81 -1.30 -14.07
N MET A 263 0.69 -2.03 -12.96
CA MET A 263 1.81 -2.81 -12.43
C MET A 263 2.17 -4.00 -13.32
N ASP A 264 1.18 -4.66 -13.94
CA ASP A 264 1.42 -5.69 -14.97
C ASP A 264 2.23 -5.16 -16.15
N ALA A 265 1.95 -3.93 -16.59
CA ALA A 265 2.74 -3.31 -17.66
C ALA A 265 4.21 -3.13 -17.25
N LEU A 266 4.46 -2.62 -16.03
CA LEU A 266 5.82 -2.44 -15.50
C LEU A 266 6.58 -3.76 -15.38
N LEU A 267 5.94 -4.82 -14.87
CA LEU A 267 6.54 -6.15 -14.74
C LEU A 267 6.83 -6.80 -16.10
N ALA A 268 6.10 -6.40 -17.15
CA ALA A 268 6.35 -6.82 -18.51
C ALA A 268 7.38 -5.93 -19.26
N GLY A 269 8.06 -5.01 -18.55
CA GLY A 269 9.02 -4.07 -19.16
C GLY A 269 8.37 -3.04 -20.07
N ARG A 270 7.07 -2.79 -19.94
CA ARG A 270 6.33 -1.80 -20.73
C ARG A 270 6.07 -0.54 -19.91
N ALA A 271 6.13 0.61 -20.55
CA ALA A 271 5.68 1.84 -19.92
C ALA A 271 4.17 1.77 -19.58
N PRO A 272 3.72 2.42 -18.48
CA PRO A 272 2.31 2.63 -18.23
C PRO A 272 1.62 3.34 -19.39
N ALA A 273 0.29 3.28 -19.44
CA ALA A 273 -0.48 4.04 -20.44
C ALA A 273 -0.12 5.54 -20.39
N ALA A 274 -0.35 6.25 -21.50
CA ALA A 274 -0.12 7.68 -21.56
C ALA A 274 -0.95 8.40 -20.47
N PRO A 275 -0.34 9.28 -19.67
CA PRO A 275 -1.05 9.90 -18.55
C PRO A 275 -2.15 10.85 -19.04
N THR A 276 -3.31 10.76 -18.42
CA THR A 276 -4.37 11.75 -18.53
C THR A 276 -4.18 12.88 -17.51
N ALA A 277 -5.13 13.79 -17.40
CA ALA A 277 -5.12 14.78 -16.32
C ALA A 277 -5.54 14.11 -14.99
N PRO A 278 -4.92 14.50 -13.86
CA PRO A 278 -5.39 14.05 -12.54
C PRO A 278 -6.87 14.41 -12.33
N ARG A 279 -7.58 13.57 -11.58
CA ARG A 279 -8.99 13.76 -11.24
C ARG A 279 -9.11 14.51 -9.92
N VAL A 280 -9.40 15.81 -9.98
CA VAL A 280 -9.62 16.60 -8.77
C VAL A 280 -11.05 16.34 -8.28
N PRO A 281 -11.24 15.81 -7.06
CA PRO A 281 -12.57 15.61 -6.51
C PRO A 281 -13.34 16.95 -6.47
N ALA A 282 -14.62 16.90 -6.80
CA ALA A 282 -15.46 18.09 -6.70
C ALA A 282 -15.51 18.59 -5.24
N VAL A 283 -15.34 19.89 -5.03
CA VAL A 283 -15.53 20.49 -3.70
C VAL A 283 -16.97 20.27 -3.26
N ARG A 284 -17.15 19.60 -2.13
CA ARG A 284 -18.46 19.24 -1.60
C ARG A 284 -18.64 19.76 -0.18
N ALA A 285 -19.89 19.98 0.21
CA ALA A 285 -20.21 20.34 1.57
C ALA A 285 -19.80 19.22 2.53
N VAL A 286 -19.09 19.58 3.59
CA VAL A 286 -18.63 18.63 4.61
C VAL A 286 -19.80 18.35 5.59
N ASN A 287 -20.21 17.11 5.74
CA ASN A 287 -21.11 16.73 6.83
C ASN A 287 -20.35 16.77 8.15
N GLY A 288 -20.80 17.62 9.08
CA GLY A 288 -20.09 17.88 10.33
C GLY A 288 -19.94 16.63 11.23
N ARG A 289 -20.90 15.67 11.19
CA ARG A 289 -20.81 14.41 11.96
C ARG A 289 -19.78 13.47 11.38
N LEU A 290 -19.78 13.29 10.05
CA LEU A 290 -18.79 12.47 9.37
C LEU A 290 -17.37 13.05 9.54
N ALA A 291 -17.23 14.37 9.40
CA ALA A 291 -15.94 15.04 9.64
C ALA A 291 -15.44 14.84 11.07
N ARG A 292 -16.33 14.91 12.07
CA ARG A 292 -15.99 14.71 13.48
C ARG A 292 -15.58 13.26 13.76
N ALA A 293 -16.33 12.27 13.23
CA ALA A 293 -15.95 10.87 13.34
C ALA A 293 -14.58 10.61 12.68
N GLY A 294 -14.39 11.08 11.44
CA GLY A 294 -13.13 10.96 10.71
C GLY A 294 -11.94 11.61 11.42
N ALA A 295 -12.16 12.79 12.06
CA ALA A 295 -11.10 13.45 12.82
C ALA A 295 -10.62 12.61 14.02
N TYR A 296 -11.52 11.98 14.78
CA TYR A 296 -11.13 11.06 15.85
C TYR A 296 -10.36 9.86 15.32
N LEU A 297 -10.80 9.26 14.22
CA LEU A 297 -10.11 8.11 13.62
C LEU A 297 -8.70 8.49 13.17
N LEU A 298 -8.53 9.65 12.55
CA LEU A 298 -7.21 10.13 12.13
C LEU A 298 -6.27 10.39 13.31
N MET A 299 -6.78 10.97 14.40
CA MET A 299 -6.01 11.16 15.64
C MET A 299 -5.59 9.82 16.24
N GLY A 300 -6.48 8.83 16.28
CA GLY A 300 -6.18 7.48 16.78
C GLY A 300 -5.14 6.78 15.91
N PHE A 301 -5.23 6.95 14.61
CA PHE A 301 -4.24 6.42 13.66
C PHE A 301 -2.85 7.02 13.91
N GLY A 302 -2.76 8.34 14.07
CA GLY A 302 -1.51 9.02 14.41
C GLY A 302 -0.89 8.51 15.72
N ALA A 303 -1.72 8.24 16.73
CA ALA A 303 -1.26 7.71 18.02
C ALA A 303 -0.73 6.27 17.89
N ALA A 304 -1.39 5.40 17.11
CA ALA A 304 -0.95 4.02 16.87
C ALA A 304 0.37 3.95 16.12
N MET A 305 0.52 4.77 15.07
CA MET A 305 1.73 4.79 14.22
C MET A 305 2.90 5.53 14.87
N GLY A 306 2.65 6.50 15.74
CA GLY A 306 3.68 7.28 16.45
C GLY A 306 4.41 6.50 17.55
N SER A 307 3.93 5.32 17.92
CA SER A 307 4.54 4.48 18.97
C SER A 307 5.74 3.66 18.50
N GLY A 308 6.09 3.71 17.24
CA GLY A 308 7.06 2.82 16.60
C GLY A 308 6.45 1.49 16.17
N PRO A 309 7.18 0.70 15.37
CA PRO A 309 6.74 -0.63 14.98
C PRO A 309 6.83 -1.61 16.17
N PRO A 310 5.88 -2.60 16.25
CA PRO A 310 4.67 -2.69 15.44
C PRO A 310 3.63 -1.65 15.87
N PRO A 311 2.70 -1.26 14.99
CA PRO A 311 1.60 -0.37 15.35
C PRO A 311 0.77 -0.93 16.50
N ASP A 312 0.52 -0.14 17.53
CA ASP A 312 -0.23 -0.56 18.71
C ASP A 312 -1.73 -0.22 18.56
N ALA A 313 -2.53 -1.23 18.21
CA ALA A 313 -3.97 -1.08 18.06
C ALA A 313 -4.68 -0.63 19.35
N THR A 314 -4.10 -0.86 20.53
CA THR A 314 -4.72 -0.41 21.79
C THR A 314 -4.76 1.10 21.89
N ARG A 315 -3.82 1.80 21.27
CA ARG A 315 -3.74 3.26 21.24
C ARG A 315 -4.77 3.93 20.34
N VAL A 316 -5.33 3.20 19.38
CA VAL A 316 -6.41 3.72 18.55
C VAL A 316 -7.77 3.62 19.22
N MET A 317 -7.95 2.67 20.15
CA MET A 317 -9.26 2.36 20.75
C MET A 317 -9.94 3.52 21.49
N PRO A 318 -9.25 4.40 22.25
CA PRO A 318 -9.92 5.57 22.83
C PRO A 318 -10.56 6.49 21.79
N MET A 319 -9.92 6.66 20.64
CA MET A 319 -10.46 7.48 19.54
C MET A 319 -11.56 6.74 18.77
N VAL A 320 -11.48 5.42 18.66
CA VAL A 320 -12.57 4.57 18.14
C VAL A 320 -13.81 4.76 18.99
N ALA A 321 -13.70 4.73 20.31
CA ALA A 321 -14.85 4.94 21.22
C ALA A 321 -15.49 6.32 21.01
N LEU A 322 -14.70 7.38 20.84
CA LEU A 322 -15.22 8.72 20.54
C LEU A 322 -15.90 8.80 19.16
N ALA A 323 -15.33 8.18 18.14
CA ALA A 323 -15.92 8.11 16.81
C ALA A 323 -17.27 7.35 16.84
N ARG A 324 -17.34 6.23 17.57
CA ARG A 324 -18.58 5.46 17.78
C ARG A 324 -19.65 6.27 18.51
N ALA A 325 -19.27 7.09 19.49
CA ALA A 325 -20.21 7.98 20.15
C ALA A 325 -20.84 8.98 19.17
N VAL A 326 -20.07 9.50 18.21
CA VAL A 326 -20.61 10.35 17.12
C VAL A 326 -21.55 9.55 16.21
N CYS A 327 -21.19 8.31 15.87
CA CYS A 327 -22.02 7.46 14.99
C CYS A 327 -23.39 7.12 15.60
N ARG A 328 -23.51 7.12 16.92
CA ARG A 328 -24.73 6.81 17.68
C ARG A 328 -25.58 8.03 18.04
N ASP A 329 -25.34 9.16 17.37
CA ASP A 329 -26.18 10.35 17.51
C ASP A 329 -27.63 9.99 17.21
N PRO A 330 -28.61 10.30 18.09
CA PRO A 330 -30.04 9.96 17.90
C PRO A 330 -30.68 10.68 16.71
N ASP A 331 -30.07 11.79 16.24
CA ASP A 331 -30.50 12.53 15.04
C ASP A 331 -29.38 12.59 14.01
N PRO A 332 -29.11 11.48 13.29
CA PRO A 332 -27.97 11.41 12.35
C PRO A 332 -28.23 12.17 11.05
N GLY A 333 -29.46 12.55 10.74
CA GLY A 333 -29.83 13.16 9.47
C GLY A 333 -29.48 12.29 8.27
N ALA A 334 -29.12 12.90 7.14
CA ALA A 334 -28.76 12.20 5.92
C ALA A 334 -27.46 11.35 6.04
N ALA A 335 -26.62 11.62 7.04
CA ALA A 335 -25.43 10.82 7.30
C ALA A 335 -25.71 9.49 8.00
N GLY A 336 -26.94 9.21 8.41
CA GLY A 336 -27.31 8.01 9.17
C GLY A 336 -26.79 6.70 8.58
N PRO A 337 -27.00 6.40 7.30
CA PRO A 337 -26.48 5.18 6.67
C PRO A 337 -24.96 5.03 6.76
N ALA A 338 -24.21 6.10 6.48
CA ALA A 338 -22.75 6.10 6.56
C ALA A 338 -22.26 5.96 8.00
N LEU A 339 -22.85 6.69 8.94
CA LEU A 339 -22.53 6.59 10.38
C LEU A 339 -22.82 5.18 10.91
N GLY A 340 -23.91 4.55 10.49
CA GLY A 340 -24.23 3.16 10.84
C GLY A 340 -23.19 2.16 10.33
N ARG A 341 -22.72 2.32 9.10
CA ARG A 341 -21.62 1.52 8.54
C ARG A 341 -20.31 1.72 9.31
N ILE A 342 -19.97 2.97 9.61
CA ILE A 342 -18.79 3.31 10.41
C ILE A 342 -18.86 2.66 11.78
N ASP A 343 -20.00 2.78 12.52
CA ASP A 343 -20.16 2.15 13.84
C ASP A 343 -20.00 0.63 13.77
N GLY A 344 -20.55 -0.03 12.75
CA GLY A 344 -20.40 -1.47 12.53
C GLY A 344 -18.97 -1.90 12.35
N LEU A 345 -18.20 -1.21 11.49
CA LEU A 345 -16.77 -1.49 11.30
C LEU A 345 -15.95 -1.25 12.56
N LEU A 346 -16.24 -0.18 13.30
CA LEU A 346 -15.54 0.14 14.54
C LEU A 346 -15.88 -0.82 15.68
N ALA A 347 -17.13 -1.32 15.74
CA ALA A 347 -17.53 -2.37 16.69
C ALA A 347 -16.74 -3.67 16.41
N ALA A 348 -16.62 -4.04 15.14
CA ALA A 348 -15.82 -5.20 14.74
C ALA A 348 -14.33 -5.01 15.04
N ALA A 349 -13.80 -3.81 14.82
CA ALA A 349 -12.40 -3.49 15.16
C ALA A 349 -12.12 -3.64 16.66
N GLU A 350 -13.02 -3.16 17.54
CA GLU A 350 -12.92 -3.38 18.99
C GLU A 350 -12.92 -4.86 19.34
N GLY A 351 -13.82 -5.64 18.70
CA GLY A 351 -13.89 -7.10 18.90
C GLY A 351 -12.61 -7.83 18.48
N LEU A 352 -12.00 -7.44 17.38
CA LEU A 352 -10.72 -8.00 16.92
C LEU A 352 -9.54 -7.59 17.83
N ALA A 353 -9.47 -6.33 18.23
CA ALA A 353 -8.42 -5.85 19.12
C ALA A 353 -8.45 -6.58 20.49
N ALA A 354 -9.63 -6.92 20.98
CA ALA A 354 -9.79 -7.69 22.23
C ALA A 354 -9.31 -9.14 22.14
N GLN A 355 -9.11 -9.69 20.90
CA GLN A 355 -8.62 -11.06 20.68
C GLN A 355 -7.10 -11.20 20.72
N GLY A 356 -6.36 -10.09 20.91
CA GLY A 356 -4.92 -10.06 21.05
C GLY A 356 -4.17 -9.46 19.87
N SER A 357 -2.83 -9.45 19.97
CA SER A 357 -1.92 -8.79 19.02
C SER A 357 -2.05 -9.30 17.57
N ASP A 358 -2.32 -10.59 17.41
CA ASP A 358 -2.41 -11.22 16.07
C ASP A 358 -3.58 -10.67 15.23
N ARG A 359 -4.59 -10.09 15.89
CA ARG A 359 -5.74 -9.45 15.25
C ARG A 359 -5.64 -7.92 15.21
N ALA A 360 -4.63 -7.34 15.82
CA ALA A 360 -4.44 -5.88 15.92
C ALA A 360 -4.39 -5.19 14.55
N LEU A 361 -3.63 -5.74 13.59
CA LEU A 361 -3.52 -5.18 12.25
C LEU A 361 -4.84 -5.30 11.46
N ALA A 362 -5.63 -6.36 11.70
CA ALA A 362 -6.96 -6.47 11.13
C ALA A 362 -7.90 -5.39 11.69
N ALA A 363 -7.84 -5.12 13.00
CA ALA A 363 -8.60 -4.04 13.62
C ALA A 363 -8.22 -2.67 13.02
N ILE A 364 -6.94 -2.40 12.85
CA ILE A 364 -6.44 -1.18 12.19
C ILE A 364 -6.98 -1.04 10.77
N GLY A 365 -7.02 -2.12 9.98
CA GLY A 365 -7.61 -2.11 8.64
C GLY A 365 -9.09 -1.70 8.62
N LEU A 366 -9.89 -2.14 9.61
CA LEU A 366 -11.29 -1.72 9.74
C LEU A 366 -11.42 -0.24 10.16
N VAL A 367 -10.56 0.23 11.04
CA VAL A 367 -10.52 1.66 11.45
C VAL A 367 -10.16 2.54 10.24
N MET A 368 -9.21 2.11 9.41
CA MET A 368 -8.86 2.80 8.16
C MET A 368 -10.06 2.86 7.21
N ALA A 369 -10.74 1.72 6.98
CA ALA A 369 -11.92 1.66 6.13
C ALA A 369 -13.03 2.60 6.62
N ALA A 370 -13.28 2.64 7.92
CA ALA A 370 -14.23 3.58 8.55
C ALA A 370 -13.84 5.04 8.30
N GLY A 371 -12.54 5.38 8.39
CA GLY A 371 -12.00 6.70 8.07
C GLY A 371 -12.19 7.08 6.59
N VAL A 372 -11.99 6.12 5.69
CA VAL A 372 -12.23 6.32 4.23
C VAL A 372 -13.71 6.57 3.98
N ILE A 373 -14.62 5.83 4.61
CA ILE A 373 -16.07 6.10 4.49
C ILE A 373 -16.39 7.52 4.98
N ALA A 374 -15.88 7.91 6.15
CA ALA A 374 -16.12 9.23 6.72
C ALA A 374 -15.64 10.37 5.80
N ALA A 375 -14.52 10.16 5.09
CA ALA A 375 -13.92 11.16 4.19
C ALA A 375 -14.57 11.21 2.80
N THR A 376 -15.18 10.10 2.33
CA THR A 376 -15.67 9.96 0.95
C THR A 376 -17.19 9.90 0.84
N ASP A 377 -17.91 9.74 1.93
CA ASP A 377 -19.38 9.74 1.89
C ASP A 377 -19.93 11.13 1.61
N GLN A 378 -20.93 11.17 0.75
CA GLN A 378 -21.48 12.41 0.18
C GLN A 378 -22.86 12.75 0.69
N SER A 379 -23.33 12.05 1.75
CA SER A 379 -24.62 12.35 2.38
C SER A 379 -24.58 13.76 2.98
N ARG A 380 -25.55 14.59 2.56
CA ARG A 380 -25.68 16.00 2.96
C ARG A 380 -26.55 16.12 4.20
#